data_f1ed6282be9b5a84d5d85bb9df151f7f
#
_entry.id   f1ed6282be9b5a84d5d85bb9df151f7f
#
_cell.length_a   1.000
_cell.length_b   1.000
_cell.length_c   1.000
_cell.angle_alpha   90.00
_cell.angle_beta   90.00
_cell.angle_gamma   90.00
#
_symmetry.space_group_name_H-M   'P 1'
#
loop_
_entity.id
_entity.type
_entity.pdbx_description
1 polymer ?
#
loop_
_entity_poly.entity_id
_entity_poly.type
_entity_poly.pdbx_seq_one_letter_code
_entity_poly.pdbx_strand_id
1 'polypeptide(L)'
;MKSFVLAATMVAVNALNSIEFEYMQYAAKFNKFSDDVETFNARMGNFAKVDQFIKEHNEPNYQVGHNQFSDLSHAEYKAMLGYRRGEFDRKDRIKIFDESANADSVNWVTAGAVTPVKDQGQCGSCWSFSTTGSLEGAHFIAKGELLSFSEQQLVDCAYIKYGNYGCNGGLQTNAYKYYEAGYKTELESVYPYTSGGGQRGTCQYNESSATAVTVSTYADVTPDSVSQMKAALNQQPLAIAIEADQYCFQTYKSGVLDNTKCGTTLDHAVLAVGYGTDAASGLDYWLVKNSWNTTWGDQGYIKLAIVDGKGICGVQKSPAWATSN
;
A
#
# COMPACT_ATOMS: atom_id res chain seq x y z
N MET A 1 -3.30 77.91 9.93
CA MET A 1 -3.82 76.70 9.22
C MET A 1 -2.68 75.74 9.01
N LYS A 2 -2.69 74.62 9.78
CA LYS A 2 -1.67 73.57 9.65
C LYS A 2 -2.34 72.41 8.85
N SER A 3 -1.85 72.21 7.61
CA SER A 3 -2.26 71.13 6.73
C SER A 3 -1.64 69.81 7.22
N PHE A 4 -2.48 68.91 7.69
CA PHE A 4 -2.08 67.51 7.94
C PHE A 4 -2.06 66.78 6.59
N VAL A 5 -0.89 66.38 6.13
CA VAL A 5 -0.73 65.44 5.00
C VAL A 5 -0.86 64.05 5.58
N LEU A 6 -1.97 63.39 5.29
CA LEU A 6 -2.17 61.98 5.57
C LEU A 6 -1.38 61.17 4.56
N ALA A 7 -0.22 60.63 4.93
CA ALA A 7 0.49 59.62 4.13
C ALA A 7 -0.27 58.29 4.23
N ALA A 8 -1.04 57.97 3.19
CA ALA A 8 -1.61 56.64 3.02
C ALA A 8 -0.47 55.68 2.67
N THR A 9 -0.01 54.91 3.63
CA THR A 9 0.82 53.73 3.37
C THR A 9 -0.06 52.67 2.69
N MET A 10 0.09 52.55 1.35
CA MET A 10 -0.43 51.38 0.64
C MET A 10 0.40 50.18 1.11
N VAL A 11 -0.20 49.34 1.96
CA VAL A 11 0.25 47.98 2.16
C VAL A 11 -0.07 47.25 0.86
N ALA A 12 0.95 46.97 0.05
CA ALA A 12 0.82 46.11 -1.09
C ALA A 12 0.51 44.68 -0.54
N VAL A 13 -0.75 44.34 -0.54
CA VAL A 13 -1.17 42.93 -0.37
C VAL A 13 -0.70 42.25 -1.63
N ASN A 14 0.43 41.55 -1.57
CA ASN A 14 0.84 40.63 -2.62
C ASN A 14 -0.31 39.61 -2.76
N ALA A 15 -1.02 39.69 -3.88
CA ALA A 15 -1.98 38.64 -4.21
C ALA A 15 -1.20 37.31 -4.24
N LEU A 16 -1.67 36.33 -3.46
CA LEU A 16 -1.13 34.99 -3.51
C LEU A 16 -1.10 34.53 -4.97
N ASN A 17 0.00 33.93 -5.41
CA ASN A 17 0.00 33.29 -6.72
C ASN A 17 -0.95 32.08 -6.69
N SER A 18 -1.42 31.59 -7.85
CA SER A 18 -2.43 30.55 -7.92
C SER A 18 -2.00 29.26 -7.20
N ILE A 19 -0.73 28.89 -7.31
CA ILE A 19 -0.21 27.67 -6.70
C ILE A 19 -0.12 27.78 -5.17
N GLU A 20 0.22 28.93 -4.64
CA GLU A 20 0.26 29.20 -3.21
C GLU A 20 -1.15 29.09 -2.60
N PHE A 21 -2.15 29.64 -3.27
CA PHE A 21 -3.54 29.52 -2.84
C PHE A 21 -4.04 28.07 -2.90
N GLU A 22 -3.75 27.36 -3.98
CA GLU A 22 -4.10 25.93 -4.13
C GLU A 22 -3.42 25.07 -3.06
N TYR A 23 -2.14 25.33 -2.76
CA TYR A 23 -1.41 24.65 -1.70
C TYR A 23 -2.00 24.92 -0.31
N MET A 24 -2.39 26.17 -0.02
CA MET A 24 -3.04 26.50 1.26
C MET A 24 -4.38 25.76 1.44
N GLN A 25 -5.17 25.64 0.38
CA GLN A 25 -6.41 24.84 0.42
C GLN A 25 -6.10 23.34 0.64
N TYR A 26 -5.09 22.80 -0.02
CA TYR A 26 -4.59 21.44 0.18
C TYR A 26 -4.11 21.24 1.63
N ALA A 27 -3.28 22.14 2.13
CA ALA A 27 -2.75 22.08 3.50
C ALA A 27 -3.87 22.12 4.55
N ALA A 28 -4.89 22.94 4.33
CA ALA A 28 -6.08 22.99 5.18
C ALA A 28 -6.86 21.65 5.18
N LYS A 29 -7.05 21.07 3.98
CA LYS A 29 -7.78 19.81 3.80
C LYS A 29 -7.08 18.62 4.46
N PHE A 30 -5.75 18.55 4.36
CA PHE A 30 -4.95 17.41 4.83
C PHE A 30 -4.22 17.68 6.15
N ASN A 31 -4.51 18.80 6.82
CA ASN A 31 -3.89 19.23 8.08
C ASN A 31 -2.35 19.31 7.99
N LYS A 32 -1.84 19.97 6.94
CA LYS A 32 -0.40 20.09 6.58
C LYS A 32 0.14 21.49 6.85
N PHE A 33 -0.19 22.07 7.98
CA PHE A 33 0.32 23.39 8.35
C PHE A 33 1.77 23.32 8.84
N SER A 34 2.55 24.34 8.48
CA SER A 34 3.90 24.56 8.98
C SER A 34 4.05 26.01 9.42
N ASP A 35 4.62 26.23 10.61
CA ASP A 35 4.95 27.57 11.13
C ASP A 35 6.29 28.09 10.57
N ASP A 36 7.06 27.21 9.91
CA ASP A 36 8.33 27.53 9.30
C ASP A 36 8.18 27.79 7.81
N VAL A 37 8.60 28.99 7.37
CA VAL A 37 8.50 29.46 5.97
C VAL A 37 9.33 28.59 5.00
N GLU A 38 10.50 28.10 5.42
CA GLU A 38 11.35 27.25 4.58
C GLU A 38 10.67 25.91 4.30
N THR A 39 10.13 25.28 5.34
CA THR A 39 9.34 24.03 5.24
C THR A 39 8.09 24.26 4.39
N PHE A 40 7.36 25.37 4.60
CA PHE A 40 6.19 25.70 3.79
C PHE A 40 6.53 25.79 2.30
N ASN A 41 7.59 26.53 1.95
CA ASN A 41 8.02 26.68 0.56
C ASN A 41 8.49 25.35 -0.07
N ALA A 42 9.21 24.51 0.68
CA ALA A 42 9.64 23.21 0.22
C ALA A 42 8.44 22.29 -0.06
N ARG A 43 7.47 22.24 0.85
CA ARG A 43 6.23 21.47 0.70
C ARG A 43 5.38 21.94 -0.48
N MET A 44 5.21 23.25 -0.61
CA MET A 44 4.51 23.87 -1.74
C MET A 44 5.21 23.55 -3.07
N GLY A 45 6.56 23.56 -3.10
CA GLY A 45 7.33 23.17 -4.29
C GLY A 45 7.15 21.71 -4.68
N ASN A 46 6.99 20.80 -3.73
CA ASN A 46 6.67 19.40 -4.01
C ASN A 46 5.22 19.26 -4.51
N PHE A 47 4.28 19.91 -3.82
CA PHE A 47 2.87 19.97 -4.23
C PHE A 47 2.72 20.46 -5.68
N ALA A 48 3.44 21.51 -6.07
CA ALA A 48 3.37 22.07 -7.41
C ALA A 48 3.76 21.06 -8.51
N LYS A 49 4.74 20.18 -8.24
CA LYS A 49 5.14 19.12 -9.18
C LYS A 49 4.04 18.07 -9.34
N VAL A 50 3.42 17.68 -8.24
CA VAL A 50 2.29 16.72 -8.24
C VAL A 50 1.08 17.36 -8.92
N ASP A 51 0.79 18.61 -8.63
CA ASP A 51 -0.30 19.37 -9.24
C ASP A 51 -0.15 19.49 -10.76
N GLN A 52 1.09 19.78 -11.23
CA GLN A 52 1.38 19.78 -12.65
C GLN A 52 1.10 18.41 -13.29
N PHE A 53 1.56 17.32 -12.67
CA PHE A 53 1.29 15.96 -13.15
C PHE A 53 -0.23 15.70 -13.25
N ILE A 54 -1.00 16.09 -12.22
CA ILE A 54 -2.45 15.92 -12.19
C ILE A 54 -3.14 16.72 -13.30
N LYS A 55 -2.72 17.97 -13.52
CA LYS A 55 -3.28 18.86 -14.57
C LYS A 55 -2.96 18.39 -15.99
N GLU A 56 -1.81 17.76 -16.19
CA GLU A 56 -1.36 17.20 -17.48
C GLU A 56 -1.93 15.80 -17.74
N HIS A 57 -2.54 15.17 -16.74
CA HIS A 57 -3.08 13.82 -16.86
C HIS A 57 -4.28 13.79 -17.83
N ASN A 58 -4.20 12.91 -18.84
CA ASN A 58 -5.22 12.77 -19.87
C ASN A 58 -5.53 11.29 -20.21
N GLU A 59 -5.12 10.35 -19.37
CA GLU A 59 -5.40 8.92 -19.59
C GLU A 59 -6.88 8.63 -19.33
N PRO A 60 -7.59 7.91 -20.25
CA PRO A 60 -9.04 7.78 -20.18
C PRO A 60 -9.52 6.78 -19.13
N ASN A 61 -8.71 5.79 -18.77
CA ASN A 61 -9.15 4.64 -18.01
C ASN A 61 -9.01 4.80 -16.49
N TYR A 62 -8.25 5.78 -16.02
CA TYR A 62 -8.11 6.06 -14.61
C TYR A 62 -8.02 7.56 -14.33
N GLN A 63 -8.30 7.93 -13.10
CA GLN A 63 -8.22 9.32 -12.60
C GLN A 63 -7.13 9.46 -11.56
N VAL A 64 -6.54 10.62 -11.50
CA VAL A 64 -5.56 11.04 -10.51
C VAL A 64 -6.08 12.22 -9.71
N GLY A 65 -5.52 12.46 -8.53
CA GLY A 65 -5.89 13.60 -7.70
C GLY A 65 -4.96 13.76 -6.51
N HIS A 66 -5.04 14.91 -5.85
CA HIS A 66 -4.32 15.17 -4.63
C HIS A 66 -4.80 14.28 -3.48
N ASN A 67 -3.85 13.78 -2.71
CA ASN A 67 -4.05 13.01 -1.49
C ASN A 67 -3.01 13.43 -0.44
N GLN A 68 -2.96 12.74 0.69
CA GLN A 68 -2.09 13.06 1.83
C GLN A 68 -0.57 13.07 1.50
N PHE A 69 -0.16 12.60 0.33
CA PHE A 69 1.25 12.50 -0.08
C PHE A 69 1.68 13.60 -1.06
N SER A 70 0.76 14.48 -1.51
CA SER A 70 1.06 15.41 -2.62
C SER A 70 2.11 16.48 -2.29
N ASP A 71 2.40 16.72 -1.01
CA ASP A 71 3.42 17.69 -0.54
C ASP A 71 4.72 17.02 -0.09
N LEU A 72 4.80 15.69 -0.13
CA LEU A 72 6.02 14.98 0.23
C LEU A 72 7.09 15.12 -0.86
N SER A 73 8.34 15.23 -0.43
CA SER A 73 9.46 14.99 -1.33
C SER A 73 9.47 13.53 -1.79
N HIS A 74 10.05 13.28 -2.96
CA HIS A 74 10.19 11.90 -3.46
C HIS A 74 10.94 10.99 -2.46
N ALA A 75 11.93 11.52 -1.75
CA ALA A 75 12.67 10.78 -0.73
C ALA A 75 11.80 10.40 0.48
N GLU A 76 10.96 11.31 0.98
CA GLU A 76 10.02 11.03 2.07
C GLU A 76 8.97 10.00 1.65
N TYR A 77 8.42 10.14 0.45
CA TYR A 77 7.48 9.18 -0.08
C TYR A 77 8.12 7.78 -0.24
N LYS A 78 9.32 7.70 -0.81
CA LYS A 78 10.07 6.43 -0.94
C LYS A 78 10.41 5.79 0.41
N ALA A 79 10.62 6.56 1.46
CA ALA A 79 10.91 6.02 2.79
C ALA A 79 9.75 5.19 3.38
N MET A 80 8.51 5.41 2.91
CA MET A 80 7.33 4.62 3.28
C MET A 80 7.20 3.32 2.46
N LEU A 81 7.94 3.19 1.34
CA LEU A 81 7.94 2.02 0.48
C LEU A 81 8.92 0.99 1.05
N GLY A 82 8.40 -0.02 1.72
CA GLY A 82 9.19 -0.92 2.56
C GLY A 82 9.38 -2.32 1.99
N TYR A 83 9.15 -2.56 0.69
CA TYR A 83 9.42 -3.88 0.11
C TYR A 83 10.91 -4.02 -0.22
N ARG A 84 11.57 -5.01 0.40
CA ARG A 84 12.99 -5.31 0.14
C ARG A 84 13.12 -6.71 -0.42
N ARG A 85 13.38 -6.82 -1.71
CA ARG A 85 13.69 -8.09 -2.34
C ARG A 85 15.04 -8.58 -1.80
N GLY A 86 15.05 -9.71 -1.06
CA GLY A 86 16.27 -10.41 -0.67
C GLY A 86 16.86 -11.21 -1.84
N GLU A 87 18.15 -11.51 -1.77
CA GLU A 87 18.87 -12.37 -2.74
C GLU A 87 18.48 -13.86 -2.65
N PHE A 88 17.46 -14.22 -1.86
CA PHE A 88 17.06 -15.61 -1.66
C PHE A 88 16.45 -16.18 -2.95
N ASP A 89 17.04 -17.24 -3.44
CA ASP A 89 16.52 -18.03 -4.56
C ASP A 89 15.17 -18.65 -4.14
N ARG A 90 14.07 -18.18 -4.78
CA ARG A 90 12.70 -18.60 -4.45
C ARG A 90 12.24 -19.83 -5.23
N LYS A 91 13.07 -20.36 -6.11
CA LYS A 91 12.69 -21.44 -7.04
C LYS A 91 12.21 -22.70 -6.36
N ASP A 92 12.70 -22.98 -5.14
CA ASP A 92 12.38 -24.19 -4.39
C ASP A 92 11.00 -24.20 -3.73
N ARG A 93 10.26 -23.07 -3.77
CA ARG A 93 8.95 -22.90 -3.11
C ARG A 93 7.84 -22.47 -4.07
N ILE A 94 8.02 -22.61 -5.37
CA ILE A 94 6.95 -22.30 -6.34
C ILE A 94 5.88 -23.39 -6.25
N LYS A 95 4.64 -22.95 -6.01
CA LYS A 95 3.45 -23.79 -6.07
C LYS A 95 2.73 -23.55 -7.39
N ILE A 96 2.41 -24.64 -8.08
CA ILE A 96 1.57 -24.63 -9.29
C ILE A 96 0.13 -24.85 -8.86
N PHE A 97 -0.76 -23.98 -9.30
CA PHE A 97 -2.18 -24.01 -9.04
C PHE A 97 -2.94 -24.58 -10.22
N ASP A 98 -4.06 -25.27 -9.95
CA ASP A 98 -4.94 -25.77 -11.01
C ASP A 98 -5.71 -24.59 -11.63
N GLU A 99 -5.49 -24.36 -12.91
CA GLU A 99 -6.10 -23.27 -13.68
C GLU A 99 -7.47 -23.61 -14.26
N SER A 100 -7.87 -24.88 -14.23
CA SER A 100 -9.12 -25.37 -14.86
C SER A 100 -10.38 -24.82 -14.19
N ALA A 101 -10.29 -24.37 -12.94
CA ALA A 101 -11.39 -23.86 -12.14
C ALA A 101 -11.33 -22.32 -11.94
N ASN A 102 -10.58 -21.58 -12.77
CA ASN A 102 -10.55 -20.13 -12.68
C ASN A 102 -11.93 -19.54 -12.94
N ALA A 103 -12.47 -18.80 -11.97
CA ALA A 103 -13.72 -18.07 -12.13
C ALA A 103 -13.54 -16.88 -13.10
N ASP A 104 -14.61 -16.33 -13.67
CA ASP A 104 -14.56 -15.12 -14.47
C ASP A 104 -14.15 -13.90 -13.62
N SER A 105 -14.57 -13.88 -12.36
CA SER A 105 -14.22 -12.84 -11.39
C SER A 105 -14.15 -13.37 -9.96
N VAL A 106 -13.34 -12.72 -9.13
CA VAL A 106 -13.20 -12.98 -7.69
C VAL A 106 -13.18 -11.65 -6.94
N ASN A 107 -13.90 -11.55 -5.83
CA ASN A 107 -13.85 -10.39 -4.95
C ASN A 107 -13.96 -10.82 -3.47
N TRP A 108 -12.83 -10.95 -2.82
CA TRP A 108 -12.75 -11.37 -1.42
C TRP A 108 -13.24 -10.29 -0.43
N VAL A 109 -13.28 -9.02 -0.86
CA VAL A 109 -13.87 -7.94 -0.04
C VAL A 109 -15.37 -8.19 0.13
N THR A 110 -16.09 -8.43 -0.98
CA THR A 110 -17.53 -8.72 -0.93
C THR A 110 -17.84 -10.09 -0.34
N ALA A 111 -16.90 -11.03 -0.42
CA ALA A 111 -17.01 -12.34 0.23
C ALA A 111 -16.78 -12.28 1.76
N GLY A 112 -16.36 -11.13 2.31
CA GLY A 112 -16.15 -10.94 3.75
C GLY A 112 -14.81 -11.46 4.27
N ALA A 113 -13.84 -11.78 3.39
CA ALA A 113 -12.53 -12.34 3.75
C ALA A 113 -11.42 -11.29 3.90
N VAL A 114 -11.77 -9.99 3.86
CA VAL A 114 -10.81 -8.88 3.88
C VAL A 114 -11.18 -7.89 4.98
N THR A 115 -10.25 -7.63 5.90
CA THR A 115 -10.41 -6.63 6.97
C THR A 115 -10.47 -5.22 6.39
N PRO A 116 -10.98 -4.23 7.16
CA PRO A 116 -10.95 -2.82 6.75
C PRO A 116 -9.56 -2.36 6.32
N VAL A 117 -9.51 -1.32 5.49
CA VAL A 117 -8.25 -0.69 5.07
C VAL A 117 -7.57 -0.06 6.29
N LYS A 118 -6.28 -0.38 6.48
CA LYS A 118 -5.44 0.09 7.57
C LYS A 118 -4.49 1.20 7.09
N ASP A 119 -3.69 1.77 8.01
CA ASP A 119 -2.73 2.83 7.71
C ASP A 119 -1.36 2.53 8.33
N GLN A 120 -0.35 2.33 7.50
CA GLN A 120 1.04 2.13 7.92
C GLN A 120 1.74 3.42 8.36
N GLY A 121 1.17 4.59 8.03
CA GLY A 121 1.79 5.89 8.28
C GLY A 121 3.14 6.05 7.56
N GLN A 122 4.13 6.61 8.26
CA GLN A 122 5.45 6.89 7.72
C GLN A 122 6.47 5.74 7.90
N CYS A 123 6.01 4.57 8.33
CA CYS A 123 6.85 3.39 8.49
C CYS A 123 6.87 2.54 7.23
N GLY A 124 8.04 2.11 6.78
CA GLY A 124 8.20 1.16 5.66
C GLY A 124 7.79 -0.27 6.03
N SER A 125 6.61 -0.44 6.63
CA SER A 125 6.06 -1.71 7.13
C SER A 125 5.03 -2.36 6.21
N CYS A 126 4.88 -1.91 4.98
CA CYS A 126 3.93 -2.46 4.00
C CYS A 126 4.00 -3.99 3.89
N TRP A 127 5.18 -4.58 4.05
CA TRP A 127 5.40 -6.01 4.08
C TRP A 127 4.62 -6.71 5.20
N SER A 128 4.47 -6.10 6.38
CA SER A 128 3.70 -6.67 7.49
C SER A 128 2.19 -6.60 7.21
N PHE A 129 1.67 -5.50 6.67
CA PHE A 129 0.26 -5.35 6.29
C PHE A 129 -0.15 -6.31 5.18
N SER A 130 0.71 -6.49 4.18
CA SER A 130 0.49 -7.48 3.12
C SER A 130 0.48 -8.91 3.66
N THR A 131 1.34 -9.22 4.64
CA THR A 131 1.41 -10.53 5.31
C THR A 131 0.15 -10.79 6.14
N THR A 132 -0.22 -9.88 7.04
CA THR A 132 -1.40 -10.04 7.89
C THR A 132 -2.65 -10.16 7.06
N GLY A 133 -2.86 -9.29 6.05
CA GLY A 133 -4.03 -9.35 5.18
C GLY A 133 -4.18 -10.68 4.44
N SER A 134 -3.09 -11.29 3.98
CA SER A 134 -3.14 -12.61 3.33
C SER A 134 -3.49 -13.73 4.32
N LEU A 135 -2.99 -13.65 5.56
CA LEU A 135 -3.29 -14.63 6.61
C LEU A 135 -4.71 -14.46 7.16
N GLU A 136 -5.20 -13.23 7.29
CA GLU A 136 -6.59 -12.90 7.66
C GLU A 136 -7.57 -13.56 6.68
N GLY A 137 -7.33 -13.40 5.37
CA GLY A 137 -8.13 -14.04 4.33
C GLY A 137 -8.01 -15.56 4.32
N ALA A 138 -6.80 -16.11 4.45
CA ALA A 138 -6.58 -17.56 4.54
C ALA A 138 -7.30 -18.17 5.75
N HIS A 139 -7.24 -17.51 6.90
CA HIS A 139 -7.94 -17.96 8.12
C HIS A 139 -9.45 -17.91 7.95
N PHE A 140 -9.99 -16.80 7.40
CA PHE A 140 -11.42 -16.69 7.12
C PHE A 140 -11.93 -17.85 6.23
N ILE A 141 -11.19 -18.16 5.17
CA ILE A 141 -11.58 -19.23 4.24
C ILE A 141 -11.51 -20.61 4.94
N ALA A 142 -10.52 -20.84 5.80
CA ALA A 142 -10.34 -22.11 6.49
C ALA A 142 -11.31 -22.31 7.67
N LYS A 143 -11.71 -21.24 8.38
CA LYS A 143 -12.46 -21.31 9.65
C LYS A 143 -13.79 -20.57 9.64
N GLY A 144 -14.07 -19.71 8.65
CA GLY A 144 -15.29 -18.88 8.59
C GLY A 144 -15.28 -17.67 9.52
N GLU A 145 -14.14 -17.33 10.13
CA GLU A 145 -13.99 -16.22 11.06
C GLU A 145 -12.96 -15.22 10.54
N LEU A 146 -13.34 -13.95 10.39
CA LEU A 146 -12.42 -12.89 10.01
C LEU A 146 -11.80 -12.27 11.26
N LEU A 147 -10.51 -12.48 11.44
CA LEU A 147 -9.71 -11.90 12.51
C LEU A 147 -8.81 -10.79 11.93
N SER A 148 -8.54 -9.74 12.71
CA SER A 148 -7.53 -8.73 12.38
C SER A 148 -6.25 -9.02 13.13
N PHE A 149 -5.17 -9.34 12.40
CA PHE A 149 -3.87 -9.67 12.98
C PHE A 149 -2.98 -8.45 13.12
N SER A 150 -2.06 -8.50 14.09
CA SER A 150 -1.15 -7.42 14.44
C SER A 150 0.00 -7.29 13.43
N GLU A 151 0.06 -6.18 12.74
CA GLU A 151 1.22 -5.76 11.95
C GLU A 151 2.39 -5.37 12.85
N GLN A 152 2.10 -4.81 14.03
CA GLN A 152 3.12 -4.40 15.00
C GLN A 152 3.92 -5.58 15.52
N GLN A 153 3.29 -6.73 15.76
CA GLN A 153 3.99 -7.97 16.13
C GLN A 153 5.08 -8.29 15.10
N LEU A 154 4.75 -8.23 13.82
CA LEU A 154 5.72 -8.50 12.75
C LEU A 154 6.83 -7.45 12.70
N VAL A 155 6.47 -6.17 12.75
CA VAL A 155 7.42 -5.04 12.72
C VAL A 155 8.45 -5.17 13.84
N ASP A 156 8.02 -5.55 15.04
CA ASP A 156 8.87 -5.61 16.23
C ASP A 156 9.61 -6.94 16.37
N CYS A 157 8.97 -8.06 16.05
CA CYS A 157 9.45 -9.39 16.42
C CYS A 157 10.02 -10.19 15.22
N ALA A 158 9.45 -10.06 14.02
CA ALA A 158 9.96 -10.73 12.82
C ALA A 158 11.16 -9.97 12.22
N TYR A 159 12.11 -9.58 13.06
CA TYR A 159 13.20 -8.65 12.74
C TYR A 159 14.44 -9.38 12.20
N ILE A 160 15.60 -8.80 12.21
CA ILE A 160 16.86 -9.18 11.53
C ILE A 160 17.06 -10.71 11.38
N LYS A 161 16.79 -11.50 12.42
CA LYS A 161 16.91 -12.96 12.40
C LYS A 161 16.11 -13.60 11.25
N TYR A 162 14.99 -12.97 10.86
CA TYR A 162 14.12 -13.43 9.79
C TYR A 162 14.34 -12.68 8.47
N GLY A 163 15.24 -11.69 8.45
CA GLY A 163 15.58 -10.90 7.27
C GLY A 163 14.64 -9.72 7.01
N ASN A 164 13.90 -9.26 8.02
CA ASN A 164 13.13 -8.03 8.00
C ASN A 164 13.79 -6.95 8.86
N TYR A 165 13.48 -5.68 8.61
CA TYR A 165 14.15 -4.53 9.21
C TYR A 165 13.18 -3.51 9.82
N GLY A 166 12.01 -3.97 10.29
CA GLY A 166 10.99 -3.10 10.89
C GLY A 166 10.49 -2.04 9.92
N CYS A 167 10.56 -0.76 10.32
CA CYS A 167 10.19 0.37 9.45
C CYS A 167 11.16 0.61 8.27
N ASN A 168 12.33 -0.05 8.25
CA ASN A 168 13.27 0.03 7.13
C ASN A 168 13.01 -1.04 6.06
N GLY A 169 11.87 -1.71 6.11
CA GLY A 169 11.41 -2.63 5.09
C GLY A 169 11.59 -4.12 5.44
N GLY A 170 11.03 -4.97 4.57
CA GLY A 170 11.05 -6.41 4.73
C GLY A 170 10.37 -7.13 3.56
N LEU A 171 10.11 -8.42 3.77
CA LEU A 171 9.45 -9.33 2.83
C LEU A 171 8.33 -10.13 3.53
N GLN A 172 7.24 -10.36 2.83
CA GLN A 172 6.13 -11.19 3.31
C GLN A 172 6.60 -12.63 3.60
N THR A 173 7.39 -13.22 2.70
CA THR A 173 7.92 -14.58 2.87
C THR A 173 8.86 -14.70 4.07
N ASN A 174 9.54 -13.64 4.47
CA ASN A 174 10.32 -13.59 5.70
C ASN A 174 9.43 -13.50 6.95
N ALA A 175 8.29 -12.83 6.84
CA ALA A 175 7.29 -12.81 7.90
C ALA A 175 6.60 -14.18 8.05
N TYR A 176 6.32 -14.88 6.95
CA TYR A 176 5.81 -16.25 7.02
C TYR A 176 6.78 -17.21 7.72
N LYS A 177 8.11 -17.06 7.50
CA LYS A 177 9.13 -17.83 8.22
C LYS A 177 9.09 -17.62 9.73
N TYR A 178 8.77 -16.40 10.17
CA TYR A 178 8.59 -16.12 11.60
C TYR A 178 7.45 -16.96 12.18
N TYR A 179 6.31 -17.01 11.51
CA TYR A 179 5.18 -17.83 11.95
C TYR A 179 5.44 -19.34 11.77
N GLU A 180 6.08 -19.76 10.67
CA GLU A 180 6.48 -21.17 10.43
C GLU A 180 7.46 -21.67 11.51
N ALA A 181 8.23 -20.77 12.15
CA ALA A 181 9.10 -21.09 13.26
C ALA A 181 8.36 -21.33 14.60
N GLY A 182 7.01 -21.31 14.58
CA GLY A 182 6.15 -21.65 15.72
C GLY A 182 5.55 -20.46 16.47
N TYR A 183 5.84 -19.23 16.06
CA TYR A 183 5.16 -18.06 16.62
C TYR A 183 3.71 -18.03 16.11
N LYS A 184 2.80 -17.65 17.00
CA LYS A 184 1.38 -17.51 16.69
C LYS A 184 1.05 -16.04 16.43
N THR A 185 -0.01 -15.79 15.66
CA THR A 185 -0.46 -14.41 15.41
C THR A 185 -1.08 -13.83 16.70
N GLU A 186 -0.82 -12.57 16.98
CA GLU A 186 -1.60 -11.80 17.94
C GLU A 186 -2.64 -10.96 17.20
N LEU A 187 -3.75 -10.64 17.87
CA LEU A 187 -4.76 -9.76 17.32
C LEU A 187 -4.30 -8.31 17.34
N GLU A 188 -4.73 -7.52 16.37
CA GLU A 188 -4.52 -6.07 16.33
C GLU A 188 -5.03 -5.37 17.62
N SER A 189 -6.13 -5.85 18.21
CA SER A 189 -6.67 -5.33 19.47
C SER A 189 -5.82 -5.62 20.70
N VAL A 190 -4.94 -6.63 20.63
CA VAL A 190 -4.03 -7.04 21.72
C VAL A 190 -2.65 -6.41 21.55
N TYR A 191 -2.18 -6.34 20.32
CA TYR A 191 -0.87 -5.75 19.97
C TYR A 191 -1.07 -4.68 18.88
N PRO A 192 -1.58 -3.50 19.25
CA PRO A 192 -1.99 -2.48 18.29
C PRO A 192 -0.81 -1.86 17.54
N TYR A 193 -1.07 -1.38 16.32
CA TYR A 193 -0.08 -0.72 15.49
C TYR A 193 0.32 0.65 16.06
N THR A 194 1.59 0.85 16.36
CA THR A 194 2.16 2.08 16.94
C THR A 194 3.31 2.67 16.12
N SER A 195 3.73 1.99 15.07
CA SER A 195 4.88 2.41 14.25
C SER A 195 4.55 3.45 13.19
N GLY A 196 3.32 3.99 13.13
CA GLY A 196 2.90 4.98 12.13
C GLY A 196 3.75 6.25 12.06
N GLY A 197 4.50 6.58 13.11
CA GLY A 197 5.49 7.68 13.15
C GLY A 197 6.87 7.31 12.57
N GLY A 198 7.05 6.13 11.99
CA GLY A 198 8.31 5.70 11.36
C GLY A 198 9.29 5.00 12.31
N GLN A 199 8.89 4.70 13.53
CA GLN A 199 9.75 4.05 14.54
C GLN A 199 9.26 2.63 14.85
N ARG A 200 10.19 1.66 14.81
CA ARG A 200 9.96 0.31 15.31
C ARG A 200 9.94 0.28 16.84
N GLY A 201 9.04 -0.52 17.43
CA GLY A 201 9.04 -0.80 18.86
C GLY A 201 10.01 -1.91 19.28
N THR A 202 9.90 -2.33 20.54
CA THR A 202 10.56 -3.53 21.07
C THR A 202 9.57 -4.69 21.03
N CYS A 203 10.01 -5.88 20.63
CA CYS A 203 9.14 -7.07 20.57
C CYS A 203 8.53 -7.37 21.95
N GLN A 204 7.20 -7.41 21.99
CA GLN A 204 6.39 -7.70 23.18
C GLN A 204 5.52 -8.95 23.00
N TYR A 205 5.89 -9.83 22.05
CA TYR A 205 5.15 -11.06 21.79
C TYR A 205 4.88 -11.84 23.09
N ASN A 206 3.63 -12.21 23.30
CA ASN A 206 3.21 -13.01 24.43
C ASN A 206 2.36 -14.21 23.95
N GLU A 207 2.89 -15.40 24.06
CA GLU A 207 2.21 -16.61 23.61
C GLU A 207 0.85 -16.83 24.31
N SER A 208 0.69 -16.34 25.55
CA SER A 208 -0.56 -16.50 26.31
C SER A 208 -1.72 -15.66 25.76
N SER A 209 -1.44 -14.56 25.06
CA SER A 209 -2.42 -13.67 24.43
C SER A 209 -2.52 -13.89 22.91
N ALA A 210 -1.65 -14.73 22.35
CA ALA A 210 -1.67 -15.05 20.93
C ALA A 210 -2.86 -15.96 20.58
N THR A 211 -3.29 -15.89 19.33
CA THR A 211 -4.31 -16.78 18.77
C THR A 211 -3.74 -18.20 18.59
N ALA A 212 -4.57 -19.13 18.12
CA ALA A 212 -4.07 -20.45 17.69
C ALA A 212 -3.48 -20.43 16.27
N VAL A 213 -3.57 -19.29 15.56
CA VAL A 213 -3.22 -19.18 14.14
C VAL A 213 -1.72 -19.04 13.94
N THR A 214 -1.16 -19.88 13.10
CA THR A 214 0.22 -19.80 12.59
C THR A 214 0.26 -20.16 11.10
N VAL A 215 1.40 -20.07 10.47
CA VAL A 215 1.62 -20.49 9.09
C VAL A 215 2.07 -21.94 9.06
N SER A 216 1.26 -22.81 8.44
CA SER A 216 1.62 -24.21 8.26
C SER A 216 2.54 -24.42 7.04
N THR A 217 2.33 -23.65 5.98
CA THR A 217 3.22 -23.62 4.82
C THR A 217 3.01 -22.32 4.04
N TYR A 218 4.02 -21.92 3.25
CA TYR A 218 3.91 -20.82 2.31
C TYR A 218 4.65 -21.15 1.02
N ALA A 219 4.25 -20.51 -0.07
CA ALA A 219 4.84 -20.69 -1.39
C ALA A 219 4.82 -19.37 -2.18
N ASP A 220 5.71 -19.29 -3.17
CA ASP A 220 5.56 -18.30 -4.23
C ASP A 220 4.62 -18.85 -5.30
N VAL A 221 3.74 -18.01 -5.83
CA VAL A 221 2.96 -18.29 -7.05
C VAL A 221 3.89 -18.07 -8.23
N THR A 222 3.71 -18.84 -9.31
CA THR A 222 4.52 -18.66 -10.53
C THR A 222 4.56 -17.21 -10.96
N PRO A 223 5.74 -16.57 -10.98
CA PRO A 223 5.88 -15.17 -11.37
C PRO A 223 5.47 -14.95 -12.84
N ASP A 224 5.08 -13.72 -13.12
CA ASP A 224 4.78 -13.23 -14.48
C ASP A 224 3.70 -14.06 -15.23
N SER A 225 2.81 -14.73 -14.47
CA SER A 225 1.72 -15.57 -15.00
C SER A 225 0.35 -15.10 -14.52
N VAL A 226 -0.45 -14.58 -15.44
CA VAL A 226 -1.84 -14.17 -15.20
C VAL A 226 -2.68 -15.36 -14.73
N SER A 227 -2.60 -16.50 -15.44
CA SER A 227 -3.40 -17.68 -15.13
C SER A 227 -3.11 -18.26 -13.76
N GLN A 228 -1.83 -18.37 -13.38
CA GLN A 228 -1.42 -18.86 -12.06
C GLN A 228 -1.81 -17.90 -10.94
N MET A 229 -1.70 -16.57 -11.17
CA MET A 229 -2.15 -15.60 -10.18
C MET A 229 -3.68 -15.62 -10.02
N LYS A 230 -4.46 -15.77 -11.12
CA LYS A 230 -5.91 -15.99 -11.03
C LYS A 230 -6.22 -17.27 -10.26
N ALA A 231 -5.57 -18.40 -10.58
CA ALA A 231 -5.80 -19.68 -9.90
C ALA A 231 -5.50 -19.63 -8.40
N ALA A 232 -4.45 -18.95 -7.99
CA ALA A 232 -4.13 -18.73 -6.59
C ALA A 232 -5.14 -17.80 -5.90
N LEU A 233 -5.58 -16.70 -6.56
CA LEU A 233 -6.59 -15.79 -6.06
C LEU A 233 -7.99 -16.41 -5.96
N ASN A 234 -8.29 -17.45 -6.75
CA ASN A 234 -9.53 -18.24 -6.56
C ASN A 234 -9.57 -18.95 -5.20
N GLN A 235 -8.41 -19.18 -4.59
CA GLN A 235 -8.32 -19.85 -3.30
C GLN A 235 -8.35 -18.88 -2.12
N GLN A 236 -7.67 -17.73 -2.22
CA GLN A 236 -7.56 -16.74 -1.14
C GLN A 236 -6.90 -15.44 -1.59
N PRO A 237 -6.97 -14.34 -0.79
CA PRO A 237 -6.15 -13.15 -0.98
C PRO A 237 -4.65 -13.47 -0.99
N LEU A 238 -3.89 -12.76 -1.85
CA LEU A 238 -2.46 -12.98 -2.04
C LEU A 238 -1.64 -11.78 -1.58
N ALA A 239 -0.57 -12.04 -0.85
CA ALA A 239 0.46 -11.04 -0.62
C ALA A 239 1.25 -10.81 -1.91
N ILE A 240 1.33 -9.57 -2.38
CA ILE A 240 2.01 -9.19 -3.61
C ILE A 240 2.94 -8.00 -3.41
N ALA A 241 3.75 -7.70 -4.41
CA ALA A 241 4.57 -6.50 -4.44
C ALA A 241 4.46 -5.78 -5.78
N ILE A 242 4.60 -4.47 -5.73
CA ILE A 242 4.47 -3.56 -6.87
C ILE A 242 5.56 -2.50 -6.87
N GLU A 243 5.73 -1.79 -7.99
CA GLU A 243 6.41 -0.50 -8.04
C GLU A 243 5.39 0.59 -7.74
N ALA A 244 5.60 1.38 -6.70
CA ALA A 244 4.66 2.39 -6.22
C ALA A 244 5.26 3.80 -6.21
N ASP A 245 6.54 3.99 -6.54
CA ASP A 245 7.24 5.28 -6.45
C ASP A 245 6.94 6.25 -7.61
N GLN A 246 6.08 5.86 -8.56
CA GLN A 246 5.68 6.69 -9.68
C GLN A 246 4.44 7.54 -9.38
N TYR A 247 4.36 8.74 -9.95
CA TYR A 247 3.22 9.65 -9.73
C TYR A 247 1.86 9.05 -10.13
N CYS A 248 1.80 8.22 -11.19
CA CYS A 248 0.57 7.55 -11.60
C CYS A 248 -0.03 6.66 -10.51
N PHE A 249 0.83 6.02 -9.68
CA PHE A 249 0.39 5.25 -8.52
C PHE A 249 0.16 6.15 -7.31
N GLN A 250 1.11 7.04 -6.98
CA GLN A 250 1.02 7.95 -5.83
C GLN A 250 -0.29 8.74 -5.83
N THR A 251 -0.69 9.26 -7.00
CA THR A 251 -1.85 10.15 -7.17
C THR A 251 -3.11 9.44 -7.64
N TYR A 252 -3.10 8.11 -7.79
CA TYR A 252 -4.26 7.34 -8.24
C TYR A 252 -5.49 7.64 -7.37
N LYS A 253 -6.66 7.78 -8.02
CA LYS A 253 -7.92 8.09 -7.37
C LYS A 253 -9.01 7.06 -7.68
N SER A 254 -9.20 6.69 -8.94
CA SER A 254 -10.24 5.74 -9.37
C SER A 254 -10.01 5.23 -10.79
N GLY A 255 -10.80 4.23 -11.21
CA GLY A 255 -10.71 3.63 -12.53
C GLY A 255 -9.68 2.50 -12.60
N VAL A 256 -9.25 2.11 -13.79
CA VAL A 256 -8.27 1.03 -14.01
C VAL A 256 -6.95 1.62 -14.47
N LEU A 257 -5.93 1.55 -13.64
CA LEU A 257 -4.57 2.00 -13.98
C LEU A 257 -3.97 1.02 -14.99
N ASP A 258 -3.79 1.46 -16.23
CA ASP A 258 -3.25 0.69 -17.35
C ASP A 258 -1.92 1.26 -17.90
N ASN A 259 -1.35 2.24 -17.21
CA ASN A 259 -0.16 2.95 -17.64
C ASN A 259 1.12 2.14 -17.37
N THR A 260 1.81 1.71 -18.42
CA THR A 260 3.07 0.95 -18.34
C THR A 260 4.24 1.75 -17.77
N LYS A 261 4.16 3.09 -17.71
CA LYS A 261 5.14 3.95 -17.04
C LYS A 261 5.13 3.81 -15.51
N CYS A 262 4.17 3.05 -14.97
CA CYS A 262 4.21 2.66 -13.56
C CYS A 262 5.47 1.86 -13.18
N GLY A 263 6.14 1.27 -14.17
CA GLY A 263 7.37 0.52 -13.97
C GLY A 263 7.16 -0.90 -13.42
N THR A 264 8.25 -1.58 -13.08
CA THR A 264 8.22 -2.94 -12.53
C THR A 264 9.36 -3.19 -11.53
N THR A 265 9.94 -2.15 -10.95
CA THR A 265 10.96 -2.24 -9.88
C THR A 265 10.27 -2.26 -8.53
N LEU A 266 10.01 -3.44 -8.01
CA LEU A 266 9.20 -3.64 -6.81
C LEU A 266 9.78 -2.93 -5.59
N ASP A 267 8.99 -2.08 -4.93
CA ASP A 267 9.36 -1.29 -3.75
C ASP A 267 8.27 -1.23 -2.67
N HIS A 268 7.04 -1.69 -2.97
CA HIS A 268 5.90 -1.64 -2.06
C HIS A 268 5.16 -2.98 -2.02
N ALA A 269 4.77 -3.42 -0.82
CA ALA A 269 4.00 -4.64 -0.61
C ALA A 269 2.53 -4.31 -0.36
N VAL A 270 1.62 -5.01 -1.04
CA VAL A 270 0.17 -4.80 -0.98
C VAL A 270 -0.56 -6.15 -1.02
N LEU A 271 -1.89 -6.14 -1.00
CA LEU A 271 -2.71 -7.35 -0.99
C LEU A 271 -3.60 -7.42 -2.23
N ALA A 272 -3.42 -8.44 -3.07
CA ALA A 272 -4.38 -8.74 -4.14
C ALA A 272 -5.59 -9.46 -3.53
N VAL A 273 -6.79 -8.88 -3.73
CA VAL A 273 -8.04 -9.35 -3.10
C VAL A 273 -9.08 -9.78 -4.13
N GLY A 274 -8.74 -9.76 -5.41
CA GLY A 274 -9.65 -10.20 -6.44
C GLY A 274 -9.22 -9.77 -7.84
N TYR A 275 -10.06 -10.10 -8.80
CA TYR A 275 -9.97 -9.67 -10.20
C TYR A 275 -11.34 -9.69 -10.85
N GLY A 276 -11.49 -8.98 -11.95
CA GLY A 276 -12.72 -8.92 -12.72
C GLY A 276 -12.57 -8.00 -13.94
N THR A 277 -13.69 -7.64 -14.56
CA THR A 277 -13.75 -6.70 -15.69
C THR A 277 -14.45 -5.43 -15.25
N ASP A 278 -13.84 -4.28 -15.51
CA ASP A 278 -14.43 -2.98 -15.20
C ASP A 278 -15.47 -2.57 -16.26
N ALA A 279 -16.69 -2.33 -15.81
CA ALA A 279 -17.82 -2.07 -16.75
C ALA A 279 -17.67 -0.75 -17.54
N ALA A 280 -16.93 0.23 -17.03
CA ALA A 280 -16.77 1.53 -17.67
C ALA A 280 -15.71 1.51 -18.77
N SER A 281 -14.56 0.87 -18.51
CA SER A 281 -13.44 0.79 -19.44
C SER A 281 -13.43 -0.48 -20.28
N GLY A 282 -14.11 -1.55 -19.84
CA GLY A 282 -14.03 -2.90 -20.43
C GLY A 282 -12.72 -3.62 -20.15
N LEU A 283 -11.84 -3.05 -19.35
CA LEU A 283 -10.54 -3.65 -19.02
C LEU A 283 -10.66 -4.67 -17.88
N ASP A 284 -9.96 -5.78 -18.03
CA ASP A 284 -9.73 -6.71 -16.92
C ASP A 284 -8.75 -6.10 -15.92
N TYR A 285 -9.00 -6.31 -14.62
CA TYR A 285 -8.20 -5.72 -13.56
C TYR A 285 -7.93 -6.67 -12.38
N TRP A 286 -6.81 -6.45 -11.73
CA TRP A 286 -6.54 -6.91 -10.37
C TRP A 286 -7.09 -5.90 -9.37
N LEU A 287 -7.87 -6.37 -8.38
CA LEU A 287 -8.29 -5.54 -7.25
C LEU A 287 -7.25 -5.67 -6.13
N VAL A 288 -6.66 -4.56 -5.77
CA VAL A 288 -5.54 -4.51 -4.81
C VAL A 288 -5.89 -3.60 -3.65
N LYS A 289 -5.76 -4.12 -2.41
CA LYS A 289 -5.90 -3.38 -1.16
C LYS A 289 -4.54 -2.81 -0.76
N ASN A 290 -4.49 -1.50 -0.48
CA ASN A 290 -3.31 -0.82 0.03
C ASN A 290 -3.42 -0.61 1.56
N SER A 291 -2.35 -0.11 2.17
CA SER A 291 -2.22 0.19 3.60
C SER A 291 -1.95 1.69 3.86
N TRP A 292 -2.67 2.58 3.15
CA TRP A 292 -2.49 4.03 3.20
C TRP A 292 -3.78 4.78 3.54
N ASN A 293 -4.60 4.21 4.44
CA ASN A 293 -5.92 4.73 4.80
C ASN A 293 -6.91 4.75 3.59
N THR A 294 -8.17 5.01 3.85
CA THR A 294 -9.23 5.15 2.83
C THR A 294 -9.17 6.46 2.07
N THR A 295 -8.30 7.39 2.47
CA THR A 295 -8.09 8.69 1.81
C THR A 295 -7.21 8.60 0.55
N TRP A 296 -6.52 7.49 0.33
CA TRP A 296 -5.78 7.19 -0.88
C TRP A 296 -6.59 6.27 -1.79
N GLY A 297 -6.48 6.48 -3.10
CA GLY A 297 -7.09 5.63 -4.12
C GLY A 297 -8.62 5.60 -4.05
N ASP A 298 -9.20 4.50 -4.50
CA ASP A 298 -10.64 4.23 -4.39
C ASP A 298 -10.94 3.56 -3.03
N GLN A 299 -11.20 4.38 -2.01
CA GLN A 299 -11.42 3.92 -0.63
C GLN A 299 -10.30 3.01 -0.09
N GLY A 300 -9.04 3.29 -0.46
CA GLY A 300 -7.87 2.51 -0.06
C GLY A 300 -7.52 1.36 -1.01
N TYR A 301 -8.26 1.21 -2.11
CA TYR A 301 -8.03 0.19 -3.14
C TYR A 301 -7.54 0.82 -4.44
N ILE A 302 -6.96 -0.03 -5.29
CA ILE A 302 -6.60 0.29 -6.68
C ILE A 302 -6.96 -0.89 -7.59
N LYS A 303 -7.39 -0.57 -8.81
CA LYS A 303 -7.51 -1.51 -9.91
C LYS A 303 -6.31 -1.36 -10.84
N LEU A 304 -5.54 -2.42 -11.04
CA LEU A 304 -4.42 -2.48 -11.97
C LEU A 304 -4.82 -3.34 -13.18
N ALA A 305 -4.66 -2.83 -14.39
CA ALA A 305 -5.03 -3.59 -15.58
C ALA A 305 -4.28 -4.94 -15.66
N ILE A 306 -5.01 -5.98 -16.05
CA ILE A 306 -4.42 -7.29 -16.32
C ILE A 306 -3.77 -7.25 -17.71
N VAL A 307 -2.45 -7.42 -17.72
CA VAL A 307 -1.66 -7.57 -18.94
C VAL A 307 -0.66 -8.71 -18.75
N ASP A 308 -0.25 -9.36 -19.81
CA ASP A 308 0.69 -10.48 -19.75
C ASP A 308 2.06 -10.10 -19.19
N GLY A 309 2.77 -11.09 -18.67
CA GLY A 309 4.13 -10.95 -18.14
C GLY A 309 4.14 -10.34 -16.74
N LYS A 310 4.92 -9.29 -16.53
CA LYS A 310 5.12 -8.68 -15.20
C LYS A 310 3.88 -7.95 -14.65
N GLY A 311 2.93 -7.63 -15.51
CA GLY A 311 1.75 -6.83 -15.15
C GLY A 311 2.04 -5.34 -14.94
N ILE A 312 0.98 -4.53 -14.87
CA ILE A 312 1.08 -3.10 -14.53
C ILE A 312 1.67 -2.94 -13.13
N CYS A 313 2.61 -2.00 -12.97
CA CYS A 313 3.38 -1.81 -11.73
C CYS A 313 4.11 -3.08 -11.23
N GLY A 314 4.32 -4.09 -12.09
CA GLY A 314 4.97 -5.34 -11.72
C GLY A 314 4.14 -6.26 -10.82
N VAL A 315 2.83 -6.10 -10.79
CA VAL A 315 1.90 -6.78 -9.87
C VAL A 315 1.99 -8.29 -9.87
N GLN A 316 2.40 -8.90 -11.01
CA GLN A 316 2.50 -10.35 -11.21
C GLN A 316 3.89 -10.92 -10.88
N LYS A 317 4.89 -10.08 -10.52
CA LYS A 317 6.29 -10.51 -10.35
C LYS A 317 6.57 -11.30 -9.08
N SER A 318 5.81 -11.09 -8.02
CA SER A 318 6.13 -11.68 -6.72
C SER A 318 4.89 -11.97 -5.87
N PRO A 319 3.90 -12.72 -6.40
CA PRO A 319 2.79 -13.13 -5.57
C PRO A 319 3.23 -14.24 -4.61
N ALA A 320 2.77 -14.16 -3.36
CA ALA A 320 3.03 -15.14 -2.32
C ALA A 320 1.72 -15.61 -1.68
N TRP A 321 1.67 -16.90 -1.41
CA TRP A 321 0.54 -17.62 -0.86
C TRP A 321 0.96 -18.33 0.44
N ALA A 322 0.11 -18.32 1.47
CA ALA A 322 0.37 -18.99 2.72
C ALA A 322 -0.91 -19.63 3.25
N THR A 323 -0.79 -20.79 3.91
CA THR A 323 -1.90 -21.41 4.64
C THR A 323 -1.80 -21.11 6.11
N SER A 324 -2.93 -20.77 6.72
CA SER A 324 -3.13 -20.85 8.16
C SER A 324 -3.55 -22.27 8.57
N ASN A 325 -3.22 -22.66 9.79
CA ASN A 325 -3.69 -23.91 10.40
C ASN A 325 -5.02 -23.71 11.15
#